data_b5853b84a23e78de0929cdd1f6c8c6b7
#
_entry.id   b5853b84a23e78de0929cdd1f6c8c6b7
#
_cell.length_a   1.000
_cell.length_b   1.000
_cell.length_c   1.000
_cell.angle_alpha   90.00
_cell.angle_beta   90.00
_cell.angle_gamma   90.00
#
_symmetry.space_group_name_H-M   'P 1'
#
loop_
_entity.id
_entity.type
_entity.pdbx_description
1 polymer ?
#
loop_
_entity_poly.entity_id
_entity_poly.type
_entity_poly.pdbx_seq_one_letter_code
_entity_poly.pdbx_strand_id
1 'polypeptide(L)'
;IRDQPRSRGLGDVYKRQTIDGPSGVGKGTLAFSLAEKLGWNVLDSGLLYRLIGFLSLKEKLETPHEIIICINNSKIKLLTNLKKRICEIELDDKVLGKELRNEDVASKASEFAKNSEIRNAIMKIQRNAYEKEKGLIADGRDMGTVIFPEAVLKVFLQASSEVRAERRANQLKEKGMSVIMHDLLRQIQQRDKEDINRKISPLKPADGSLLIDTSNLSIKEVEKRVMENYKKL
;
A
#
# COMPACT_ATOMS: atom_id res chain seq x y z
N ILE A 1 -11.09 -6.95 46.42
CA ILE A 1 -10.88 -6.16 45.17
C ILE A 1 -10.65 -7.20 44.09
N ARG A 2 -11.68 -7.47 43.28
CA ARG A 2 -11.61 -8.43 42.19
C ARG A 2 -10.93 -7.73 41.03
N ASP A 3 -9.78 -8.27 40.59
CA ASP A 3 -9.13 -7.93 39.33
C ASP A 3 -10.11 -8.20 38.16
N GLN A 4 -10.53 -7.13 37.50
CA GLN A 4 -11.20 -7.27 36.20
C GLN A 4 -10.19 -7.76 35.17
N PRO A 5 -10.53 -8.74 34.33
CA PRO A 5 -9.64 -9.18 33.27
C PRO A 5 -9.46 -8.03 32.29
N ARG A 6 -8.24 -7.48 32.22
CA ARG A 6 -7.83 -6.55 31.17
C ARG A 6 -8.10 -7.21 29.82
N SER A 7 -8.95 -6.57 29.03
CA SER A 7 -9.36 -7.01 27.69
C SER A 7 -8.13 -7.21 26.79
N ARG A 8 -7.70 -8.46 26.61
CA ARG A 8 -6.54 -8.85 25.80
C ARG A 8 -6.72 -8.69 24.29
N GLY A 9 -7.72 -8.01 23.81
CA GLY A 9 -8.04 -7.88 22.38
C GLY A 9 -8.14 -6.46 21.85
N LEU A 10 -8.47 -5.49 22.67
CA LEU A 10 -8.74 -4.11 22.21
C LEU A 10 -7.45 -3.29 21.95
N GLY A 11 -6.37 -3.52 22.72
CA GLY A 11 -5.13 -2.75 22.56
C GLY A 11 -4.44 -2.93 21.20
N ASP A 12 -4.63 -4.07 20.55
CA ASP A 12 -3.98 -4.39 19.27
C ASP A 12 -4.70 -3.78 18.07
N VAL A 13 -6.01 -3.56 18.18
CA VAL A 13 -6.83 -2.95 17.12
C VAL A 13 -6.49 -1.47 16.95
N TYR A 14 -6.17 -0.77 18.05
CA TYR A 14 -5.84 0.67 18.04
C TYR A 14 -4.51 1.02 17.37
N LYS A 15 -3.67 0.04 17.05
CA LYS A 15 -2.38 0.27 16.40
C LYS A 15 -2.37 0.00 14.90
N ARG A 16 -3.54 -0.06 14.25
CA ARG A 16 -3.63 -0.23 12.79
C ARG A 16 -4.35 0.93 12.13
N GLN A 17 -3.73 1.51 11.11
CA GLN A 17 -4.34 2.51 10.24
C GLN A 17 -4.20 2.07 8.78
N THR A 18 -5.19 2.39 7.97
CA THR A 18 -5.16 2.12 6.53
C THR A 18 -5.24 3.41 5.74
N ILE A 19 -4.49 3.45 4.63
CA ILE A 19 -4.52 4.54 3.67
C ILE A 19 -4.76 3.96 2.30
N ASP A 20 -5.97 4.12 1.79
CA ASP A 20 -6.37 3.67 0.47
C ASP A 20 -6.55 4.85 -0.49
N GLY A 21 -6.54 4.58 -1.77
CA GLY A 21 -6.74 5.58 -2.81
C GLY A 21 -5.99 5.27 -4.12
N PRO A 22 -6.23 6.02 -5.19
CA PRO A 22 -5.65 5.77 -6.51
C PRO A 22 -4.13 5.99 -6.53
N SER A 23 -3.50 5.66 -7.66
CA SER A 23 -2.06 5.88 -7.85
C SER A 23 -1.71 7.36 -7.88
N GLY A 24 -0.58 7.77 -7.29
CA GLY A 24 -0.09 9.16 -7.34
C GLY A 24 -0.79 10.14 -6.39
N VAL A 25 -1.72 9.68 -5.53
CA VAL A 25 -2.48 10.54 -4.62
C VAL A 25 -1.70 10.97 -3.35
N GLY A 26 -0.50 10.40 -3.12
CA GLY A 26 0.35 10.77 -1.98
C GLY A 26 0.29 9.82 -0.79
N LYS A 27 -0.31 8.62 -0.94
CA LYS A 27 -0.46 7.63 0.16
C LYS A 27 0.85 7.28 0.85
N GLY A 28 1.86 6.86 0.09
CA GLY A 28 3.16 6.46 0.66
C GLY A 28 3.85 7.61 1.41
N THR A 29 3.77 8.83 0.88
CA THR A 29 4.31 10.03 1.55
C THR A 29 3.64 10.26 2.90
N LEU A 30 2.30 10.16 2.93
CA LEU A 30 1.52 10.27 4.16
C LEU A 30 1.82 9.11 5.12
N ALA A 31 1.89 7.88 4.61
CA ALA A 31 2.16 6.70 5.43
C ALA A 31 3.49 6.82 6.18
N PHE A 32 4.56 7.23 5.50
CA PHE A 32 5.86 7.45 6.15
C PHE A 32 5.83 8.63 7.12
N SER A 33 5.15 9.72 6.79
CA SER A 33 5.03 10.88 7.68
C SER A 33 4.34 10.53 9.00
N LEU A 34 3.26 9.75 8.93
CA LEU A 34 2.55 9.25 10.12
C LEU A 34 3.39 8.23 10.89
N ALA A 35 4.06 7.30 10.16
CA ALA A 35 4.88 6.27 10.76
C ALA A 35 6.06 6.84 11.55
N GLU A 36 6.72 7.88 11.05
CA GLU A 36 7.78 8.61 11.75
C GLU A 36 7.27 9.24 13.05
N LYS A 37 6.07 9.82 13.06
CA LYS A 37 5.48 10.43 14.25
C LYS A 37 5.01 9.43 15.29
N LEU A 38 4.52 8.27 14.86
CA LEU A 38 3.93 7.28 15.74
C LEU A 38 4.92 6.17 16.13
N GLY A 39 6.10 6.12 15.51
CA GLY A 39 7.07 5.03 15.69
C GLY A 39 6.57 3.69 15.12
N TRP A 40 5.73 3.72 14.07
CA TRP A 40 5.07 2.55 13.51
C TRP A 40 5.73 2.05 12.23
N ASN A 41 5.45 0.80 11.87
CA ASN A 41 5.86 0.22 10.60
C ASN A 41 4.92 0.68 9.46
N VAL A 42 5.42 0.59 8.22
CA VAL A 42 4.64 0.83 7.00
C VAL A 42 4.54 -0.46 6.20
N LEU A 43 3.35 -0.82 5.78
CA LEU A 43 3.09 -1.85 4.78
C LEU A 43 2.79 -1.16 3.45
N ASP A 44 3.68 -1.26 2.48
CA ASP A 44 3.40 -0.95 1.07
C ASP A 44 2.85 -2.21 0.40
N SER A 45 1.52 -2.30 0.30
CA SER A 45 0.85 -3.42 -0.34
C SER A 45 1.24 -3.57 -1.81
N GLY A 46 1.46 -2.47 -2.51
CA GLY A 46 1.90 -2.47 -3.91
C GLY A 46 3.25 -3.15 -4.12
N LEU A 47 4.14 -3.08 -3.13
CA LEU A 47 5.45 -3.72 -3.20
C LEU A 47 5.35 -5.26 -3.19
N LEU A 48 4.39 -5.83 -2.45
CA LEU A 48 4.13 -7.27 -2.47
C LEU A 48 3.65 -7.76 -3.85
N TYR A 49 2.76 -7.02 -4.49
CA TYR A 49 2.36 -7.35 -5.88
C TYR A 49 3.53 -7.22 -6.85
N ARG A 50 4.45 -6.26 -6.61
CA ARG A 50 5.68 -6.15 -7.39
C ARG A 50 6.63 -7.33 -7.14
N LEU A 51 6.68 -7.89 -5.93
CA LEU A 51 7.40 -9.14 -5.69
C LEU A 51 6.85 -10.28 -6.58
N ILE A 52 5.52 -10.39 -6.68
CA ILE A 52 4.89 -11.38 -7.57
C ILE A 52 5.32 -11.17 -9.03
N GLY A 53 5.23 -9.93 -9.52
CA GLY A 53 5.69 -9.60 -10.88
C GLY A 53 7.16 -9.91 -11.12
N PHE A 54 8.00 -9.62 -10.14
CA PHE A 54 9.44 -9.92 -10.20
C PHE A 54 9.70 -11.44 -10.23
N LEU A 55 9.04 -12.21 -9.37
CA LEU A 55 9.19 -13.67 -9.35
C LEU A 55 8.71 -14.30 -10.65
N SER A 56 7.56 -13.84 -11.17
CA SER A 56 7.05 -14.29 -12.47
C SER A 56 8.06 -14.10 -13.59
N LEU A 57 8.67 -12.92 -13.68
CA LEU A 57 9.65 -12.62 -14.72
C LEU A 57 10.98 -13.36 -14.52
N LYS A 58 11.47 -13.40 -13.29
CA LYS A 58 12.76 -13.99 -12.96
C LYS A 58 12.75 -15.51 -13.11
N GLU A 59 11.73 -16.16 -12.57
CA GLU A 59 11.60 -17.63 -12.53
C GLU A 59 10.76 -18.17 -13.70
N LYS A 60 10.30 -17.27 -14.62
CA LYS A 60 9.43 -17.60 -15.78
C LYS A 60 8.16 -18.33 -15.38
N LEU A 61 7.51 -17.86 -14.28
CA LEU A 61 6.26 -18.40 -13.78
C LEU A 61 5.09 -17.71 -14.51
N GLU A 62 4.22 -18.49 -15.13
CA GLU A 62 3.12 -17.95 -15.95
C GLU A 62 1.76 -18.11 -15.27
N THR A 63 1.63 -19.12 -14.41
CA THR A 63 0.36 -19.43 -13.78
C THR A 63 0.29 -18.94 -12.32
N PRO A 64 -0.90 -18.56 -11.82
CA PRO A 64 -1.10 -18.24 -10.41
C PRO A 64 -0.65 -19.34 -9.46
N HIS A 65 -0.87 -20.60 -9.84
CA HIS A 65 -0.50 -21.76 -9.02
C HIS A 65 1.02 -21.86 -8.81
N GLU A 66 1.81 -21.72 -9.87
CA GLU A 66 3.29 -21.73 -9.78
C GLU A 66 3.80 -20.60 -8.87
N ILE A 67 3.23 -19.40 -9.02
CA ILE A 67 3.58 -18.26 -8.20
C ILE A 67 3.25 -18.51 -6.72
N ILE A 68 2.08 -19.08 -6.42
CA ILE A 68 1.66 -19.39 -5.05
C ILE A 68 2.60 -20.44 -4.43
N ILE A 69 3.00 -21.45 -5.17
CA ILE A 69 4.01 -22.42 -4.71
C ILE A 69 5.32 -21.72 -4.42
N CYS A 70 5.79 -20.85 -5.34
CA CYS A 70 7.03 -20.12 -5.17
C CYS A 70 7.02 -19.28 -3.89
N ILE A 71 6.00 -18.44 -3.67
CA ILE A 71 5.90 -17.58 -2.48
C ILE A 71 5.72 -18.37 -1.17
N ASN A 72 5.00 -19.51 -1.20
CA ASN A 72 4.82 -20.35 -0.02
C ASN A 72 6.13 -21.06 0.41
N ASN A 73 7.04 -21.30 -0.53
CA ASN A 73 8.35 -21.91 -0.29
C ASN A 73 9.44 -20.90 0.02
N SER A 74 9.15 -19.60 -0.11
CA SER A 74 10.11 -18.51 0.10
C SER A 74 9.95 -17.89 1.49
N LYS A 75 11.05 -17.45 2.08
CA LYS A 75 11.03 -16.61 3.29
C LYS A 75 10.88 -15.15 2.89
N ILE A 76 9.70 -14.58 3.13
CA ILE A 76 9.37 -13.20 2.79
C ILE A 76 9.27 -12.39 4.08
N LYS A 77 10.12 -11.35 4.22
CA LYS A 77 10.02 -10.36 5.29
C LYS A 77 9.82 -8.96 4.71
N LEU A 78 8.91 -8.22 5.31
CA LEU A 78 8.64 -6.82 4.96
C LEU A 78 9.45 -5.91 5.87
N LEU A 79 10.25 -5.03 5.27
CA LEU A 79 11.14 -4.14 5.98
C LEU A 79 10.69 -2.70 5.81
N THR A 80 10.58 -1.95 6.91
CA THR A 80 10.31 -0.51 6.90
C THR A 80 11.59 0.24 7.26
N ASN A 81 12.10 1.04 6.33
CA ASN A 81 13.19 1.96 6.59
C ASN A 81 12.65 3.39 6.70
N LEU A 82 12.37 3.83 7.92
CA LEU A 82 11.84 5.17 8.17
C LEU A 82 12.82 6.27 7.74
N LYS A 83 14.12 6.11 7.98
CA LYS A 83 15.14 7.11 7.61
C LYS A 83 15.21 7.36 6.10
N LYS A 84 15.10 6.30 5.31
CA LYS A 84 15.08 6.38 3.84
C LYS A 84 13.67 6.58 3.27
N ARG A 85 12.63 6.46 4.10
CA ARG A 85 11.21 6.51 3.72
C ARG A 85 10.88 5.52 2.60
N ILE A 86 11.35 4.29 2.75
CA ILE A 86 11.12 3.20 1.79
C ILE A 86 10.70 1.93 2.50
N CYS A 87 9.87 1.15 1.83
CA CYS A 87 9.66 -0.27 2.13
C CYS A 87 10.54 -1.11 1.21
N GLU A 88 11.10 -2.18 1.76
CA GLU A 88 11.90 -3.18 1.07
C GLU A 88 11.38 -4.57 1.42
N ILE A 89 11.71 -5.56 0.60
CA ILE A 89 11.38 -6.96 0.85
C ILE A 89 12.68 -7.74 0.96
N GLU A 90 12.81 -8.49 2.05
CA GLU A 90 13.83 -9.54 2.15
C GLU A 90 13.19 -10.85 1.67
N LEU A 91 13.74 -11.40 0.60
CA LEU A 91 13.37 -12.66 0.00
C LEU A 91 14.54 -13.63 0.14
N ASP A 92 14.36 -14.72 0.90
CA ASP A 92 15.40 -15.72 1.13
C ASP A 92 16.75 -15.11 1.51
N ASP A 93 16.72 -14.27 2.55
CA ASP A 93 17.85 -13.54 3.14
C ASP A 93 18.52 -12.51 2.19
N LYS A 94 17.89 -12.19 1.03
CA LYS A 94 18.34 -11.15 0.09
C LYS A 94 17.34 -9.98 0.08
N VAL A 95 17.84 -8.77 0.35
CA VAL A 95 17.00 -7.55 0.27
C VAL A 95 16.83 -7.14 -1.18
N LEU A 96 15.56 -7.03 -1.60
CA LEU A 96 15.11 -6.55 -2.90
C LEU A 96 14.58 -5.13 -2.77
N GLY A 97 15.04 -4.23 -3.61
CA GLY A 97 14.65 -2.82 -3.59
C GLY A 97 14.43 -2.27 -5.00
N LYS A 98 15.51 -1.98 -5.72
CA LYS A 98 15.45 -1.40 -7.06
C LYS A 98 14.86 -2.36 -8.08
N GLU A 99 15.10 -3.65 -7.93
CA GLU A 99 14.63 -4.72 -8.81
C GLU A 99 13.10 -4.75 -8.90
N LEU A 100 12.43 -4.40 -7.80
CA LEU A 100 10.97 -4.37 -7.74
C LEU A 100 10.35 -3.11 -8.37
N ARG A 101 11.16 -2.13 -8.80
CA ARG A 101 10.67 -0.79 -9.19
C ARG A 101 10.72 -0.50 -10.68
N ASN A 102 11.01 -1.49 -11.53
CA ASN A 102 10.97 -1.32 -12.99
C ASN A 102 9.53 -1.45 -13.54
N GLU A 103 9.32 -1.03 -14.80
CA GLU A 103 8.00 -0.98 -15.43
C GLU A 103 7.48 -2.38 -15.80
N ASP A 104 8.34 -3.32 -16.20
CA ASP A 104 7.92 -4.69 -16.54
C ASP A 104 7.37 -5.41 -15.29
N VAL A 105 8.07 -5.27 -14.16
CA VAL A 105 7.61 -5.77 -12.86
C VAL A 105 6.27 -5.10 -12.49
N ALA A 106 6.12 -3.80 -12.73
CA ALA A 106 4.87 -3.09 -12.43
C ALA A 106 3.70 -3.57 -13.29
N SER A 107 3.95 -3.86 -14.56
CA SER A 107 2.96 -4.40 -15.51
C SER A 107 2.49 -5.78 -15.05
N LYS A 108 3.43 -6.70 -14.80
CA LYS A 108 3.13 -8.05 -14.29
C LYS A 108 2.44 -8.02 -12.92
N ALA A 109 2.84 -7.14 -12.03
CA ALA A 109 2.16 -6.94 -10.75
C ALA A 109 0.70 -6.56 -10.92
N SER A 110 0.38 -5.67 -11.87
CA SER A 110 -0.98 -5.25 -12.16
C SER A 110 -1.83 -6.37 -12.79
N GLU A 111 -1.23 -7.22 -13.61
CA GLU A 111 -1.86 -8.40 -14.19
C GLU A 111 -2.28 -9.38 -13.09
N PHE A 112 -1.35 -9.79 -12.24
CA PHE A 112 -1.60 -10.75 -11.15
C PHE A 112 -2.49 -10.20 -10.04
N ALA A 113 -2.52 -8.89 -9.84
CA ALA A 113 -3.42 -8.26 -8.87
C ALA A 113 -4.92 -8.43 -9.17
N LYS A 114 -5.27 -8.89 -10.37
CA LYS A 114 -6.64 -9.22 -10.79
C LYS A 114 -7.05 -10.65 -10.39
N ASN A 115 -6.09 -11.51 -10.01
CA ASN A 115 -6.34 -12.90 -9.68
C ASN A 115 -6.67 -13.10 -8.19
N SER A 116 -7.76 -13.82 -7.90
CA SER A 116 -8.25 -14.04 -6.52
C SER A 116 -7.33 -14.89 -5.66
N GLU A 117 -6.72 -15.93 -6.24
CA GLU A 117 -5.85 -16.85 -5.51
C GLU A 117 -4.57 -16.15 -5.07
N ILE A 118 -3.96 -15.36 -5.98
CA ILE A 118 -2.81 -14.51 -5.68
C ILE A 118 -3.16 -13.53 -4.56
N ARG A 119 -4.31 -12.85 -4.65
CA ARG A 119 -4.75 -11.92 -3.61
C ARG A 119 -4.90 -12.59 -2.25
N ASN A 120 -5.48 -13.80 -2.22
CA ASN A 120 -5.65 -14.56 -0.98
C ASN A 120 -4.29 -14.98 -0.38
N ALA A 121 -3.33 -15.39 -1.22
CA ALA A 121 -1.99 -15.73 -0.77
C ALA A 121 -1.26 -14.50 -0.21
N ILE A 122 -1.31 -13.35 -0.92
CA ILE A 122 -0.71 -12.09 -0.47
C ILE A 122 -1.37 -11.58 0.81
N MET A 123 -2.69 -11.70 0.96
CA MET A 123 -3.41 -11.24 2.16
C MET A 123 -2.86 -11.86 3.44
N LYS A 124 -2.46 -13.13 3.42
CA LYS A 124 -1.83 -13.78 4.57
C LYS A 124 -0.51 -13.09 4.93
N ILE A 125 0.32 -12.78 3.93
CA ILE A 125 1.60 -12.09 4.14
C ILE A 125 1.36 -10.67 4.69
N GLN A 126 0.39 -9.95 4.13
CA GLN A 126 0.04 -8.60 4.57
C GLN A 126 -0.43 -8.56 6.03
N ARG A 127 -1.28 -9.50 6.42
CA ARG A 127 -1.77 -9.59 7.80
C ARG A 127 -0.69 -9.99 8.80
N ASN A 128 0.27 -10.83 8.37
CA ASN A 128 1.42 -11.22 9.19
C ASN A 128 2.49 -10.12 9.31
N ALA A 129 2.43 -9.07 8.48
CA ALA A 129 3.32 -7.92 8.57
C ALA A 129 3.07 -7.05 9.82
N TYR A 130 1.96 -7.27 10.52
CA TYR A 130 1.63 -6.54 11.72
C TYR A 130 2.41 -7.05 12.94
N GLU A 131 3.28 -6.21 13.47
CA GLU A 131 3.93 -6.41 14.76
C GLU A 131 3.10 -5.71 15.86
N LYS A 132 2.55 -6.47 16.79
CA LYS A 132 1.64 -5.98 17.84
C LYS A 132 2.21 -4.82 18.64
N GLU A 133 3.51 -4.82 18.86
CA GLU A 133 4.17 -3.83 19.72
C GLU A 133 4.37 -2.46 19.04
N LYS A 134 4.62 -2.46 17.72
CA LYS A 134 5.00 -1.25 16.98
C LYS A 134 3.85 -0.53 16.28
N GLY A 135 2.78 -1.22 15.96
CA GLY A 135 1.71 -0.67 15.14
C GLY A 135 2.02 -0.66 13.63
N LEU A 136 1.00 -0.42 12.80
CA LEU A 136 1.09 -0.53 11.36
C LEU A 136 0.27 0.54 10.64
N ILE A 137 0.87 1.15 9.62
CA ILE A 137 0.17 1.95 8.62
C ILE A 137 0.22 1.18 7.30
N ALA A 138 -0.93 0.75 6.82
CA ALA A 138 -1.06 -0.03 5.59
C ALA A 138 -1.48 0.86 4.41
N ASP A 139 -0.61 0.98 3.42
CA ASP A 139 -0.84 1.71 2.16
C ASP A 139 -1.26 0.73 1.06
N GLY A 140 -2.41 1.00 0.43
CA GLY A 140 -2.89 0.13 -0.65
C GLY A 140 -4.08 0.67 -1.43
N ARG A 141 -5.00 -0.26 -1.76
CA ARG A 141 -6.24 0.00 -2.50
C ARG A 141 -7.48 -0.53 -1.80
N ASP A 142 -7.28 -1.53 -0.96
CA ASP A 142 -8.29 -2.32 -0.28
C ASP A 142 -7.89 -2.65 1.16
N MET A 143 -6.98 -1.86 1.72
CA MET A 143 -6.49 -2.09 3.07
C MET A 143 -7.61 -1.97 4.09
N GLY A 144 -8.43 -0.93 4.00
CA GLY A 144 -9.55 -0.69 4.92
C GLY A 144 -10.82 -1.46 4.59
N THR A 145 -10.97 -1.97 3.35
CA THR A 145 -12.15 -2.74 2.95
C THR A 145 -11.98 -4.25 3.11
N VAL A 146 -10.77 -4.78 2.90
CA VAL A 146 -10.51 -6.23 2.80
C VAL A 146 -9.42 -6.72 3.75
N ILE A 147 -8.26 -6.04 3.80
CA ILE A 147 -7.10 -6.57 4.51
C ILE A 147 -7.20 -6.31 6.02
N PHE A 148 -7.53 -5.07 6.42
CA PHE A 148 -7.70 -4.64 7.81
C PHE A 148 -9.02 -3.90 8.00
N PRO A 149 -10.17 -4.55 7.77
CA PRO A 149 -11.50 -3.92 7.93
C PRO A 149 -11.76 -3.44 9.37
N GLU A 150 -11.03 -4.00 10.32
CA GLU A 150 -11.06 -3.65 11.74
C GLU A 150 -10.10 -2.49 12.11
N ALA A 151 -9.36 -1.91 11.15
CA ALA A 151 -8.46 -0.80 11.42
C ALA A 151 -9.20 0.38 12.07
N VAL A 152 -8.62 0.92 13.13
CA VAL A 152 -9.25 1.98 13.94
C VAL A 152 -9.41 3.29 13.17
N LEU A 153 -8.47 3.61 12.29
CA LEU A 153 -8.57 4.74 11.39
C LEU A 153 -8.35 4.26 9.95
N LYS A 154 -9.35 4.50 9.13
CA LYS A 154 -9.31 4.23 7.70
C LYS A 154 -9.32 5.55 6.97
N VAL A 155 -8.34 5.79 6.14
CA VAL A 155 -8.19 7.01 5.33
C VAL A 155 -8.34 6.65 3.87
N PHE A 156 -9.14 7.40 3.14
CA PHE A 156 -9.23 7.28 1.70
C PHE A 156 -8.82 8.61 1.07
N LEU A 157 -7.70 8.58 0.33
CA LEU A 157 -7.20 9.75 -0.37
C LEU A 157 -7.70 9.77 -1.81
N GLN A 158 -8.08 10.95 -2.27
CA GLN A 158 -8.42 11.19 -3.67
C GLN A 158 -7.75 12.47 -4.18
N ALA A 159 -7.57 12.56 -5.48
CA ALA A 159 -7.15 13.74 -6.22
C ALA A 159 -7.51 13.55 -7.69
N SER A 160 -7.66 14.64 -8.43
CA SER A 160 -7.92 14.56 -9.88
C SER A 160 -6.79 13.84 -10.62
N SER A 161 -7.10 13.22 -11.75
CA SER A 161 -6.10 12.54 -12.59
C SER A 161 -5.01 13.48 -13.09
N GLU A 162 -5.36 14.74 -13.34
CA GLU A 162 -4.46 15.79 -13.80
C GLU A 162 -3.41 16.14 -12.74
N VAL A 163 -3.85 16.40 -11.50
CA VAL A 163 -2.95 16.67 -10.37
C VAL A 163 -2.01 15.49 -10.10
N ARG A 164 -2.52 14.27 -10.21
CA ARG A 164 -1.69 13.07 -10.03
C ARG A 164 -0.70 12.85 -11.16
N ALA A 165 -1.09 13.18 -12.40
CA ALA A 165 -0.20 13.14 -13.57
C ALA A 165 0.92 14.17 -13.42
N GLU A 166 0.62 15.40 -12.98
CA GLU A 166 1.60 16.43 -12.73
C GLU A 166 2.61 16.03 -11.62
N ARG A 167 2.10 15.50 -10.49
CA ARG A 167 2.96 14.99 -9.41
C ARG A 167 3.90 13.89 -9.91
N ARG A 168 3.38 12.97 -10.72
CA ARG A 168 4.18 11.88 -11.31
C ARG A 168 5.19 12.39 -12.32
N ALA A 169 4.82 13.35 -13.16
CA ALA A 169 5.75 13.98 -14.11
C ALA A 169 6.92 14.64 -13.39
N ASN A 170 6.65 15.38 -12.31
CA ASN A 170 7.70 16.02 -11.52
C ASN A 170 8.65 14.97 -10.91
N GLN A 171 8.14 13.89 -10.34
CA GLN A 171 8.95 12.78 -9.83
C GLN A 171 9.84 12.10 -10.88
N LEU A 172 9.36 12.00 -12.11
CA LEU A 172 10.13 11.41 -13.22
C LEU A 172 11.19 12.39 -13.72
N LYS A 173 10.87 13.68 -13.81
CA LYS A 173 11.84 14.74 -14.17
C LYS A 173 12.98 14.82 -13.15
N GLU A 174 12.70 14.73 -11.85
CA GLU A 174 13.72 14.69 -10.79
C GLU A 174 14.69 13.50 -10.94
N LYS A 175 14.24 12.42 -11.59
CA LYS A 175 15.06 11.25 -11.95
C LYS A 175 15.76 11.37 -13.31
N GLY A 176 15.68 12.52 -13.97
CA GLY A 176 16.28 12.76 -15.29
C GLY A 176 15.49 12.13 -16.46
N MET A 177 14.24 11.72 -16.24
CA MET A 177 13.42 11.10 -17.28
C MET A 177 12.54 12.16 -17.99
N SER A 178 12.49 12.12 -19.32
CA SER A 178 11.52 12.89 -20.10
C SER A 178 10.15 12.21 -20.08
N VAL A 179 9.08 12.99 -20.05
CA VAL A 179 7.70 12.49 -19.93
C VAL A 179 6.78 13.24 -20.86
N ILE A 180 5.92 12.52 -21.56
CA ILE A 180 4.82 13.10 -22.33
C ILE A 180 3.60 13.11 -21.41
N MET A 181 3.13 14.30 -21.04
CA MET A 181 2.04 14.49 -20.06
C MET A 181 0.75 13.79 -20.47
N HIS A 182 0.40 13.84 -21.77
CA HIS A 182 -0.81 13.19 -22.29
C HIS A 182 -0.78 11.68 -22.08
N ASP A 183 0.36 11.03 -22.34
CA ASP A 183 0.49 9.57 -22.16
C ASP A 183 0.42 9.18 -20.69
N LEU A 184 1.06 9.98 -19.85
CA LEU A 184 1.03 9.76 -18.41
C LEU A 184 -0.38 9.90 -17.82
N LEU A 185 -1.13 10.92 -18.24
CA LEU A 185 -2.52 11.11 -17.85
C LEU A 185 -3.38 9.93 -18.29
N ARG A 186 -3.22 9.49 -19.54
CA ARG A 186 -3.93 8.33 -20.08
C ARG A 186 -3.64 7.04 -19.29
N GLN A 187 -2.38 6.79 -18.96
CA GLN A 187 -1.98 5.64 -18.14
C GLN A 187 -2.62 5.69 -16.73
N ILE A 188 -2.64 6.86 -16.10
CA ILE A 188 -3.27 7.04 -14.78
C ILE A 188 -4.77 6.77 -14.86
N GLN A 189 -5.47 7.35 -15.83
CA GLN A 189 -6.90 7.15 -16.02
C GLN A 189 -7.26 5.68 -16.33
N GLN A 190 -6.45 5.02 -17.15
CA GLN A 190 -6.64 3.61 -17.45
C GLN A 190 -6.50 2.75 -16.20
N ARG A 191 -5.46 3.00 -15.39
CA ARG A 191 -5.24 2.28 -14.15
C ARG A 191 -6.35 2.52 -13.12
N ASP A 192 -6.86 3.74 -13.04
CA ASP A 192 -8.00 4.04 -12.15
C ASP A 192 -9.25 3.26 -12.56
N LYS A 193 -9.56 3.21 -13.85
CA LYS A 193 -10.68 2.41 -14.37
C LYS A 193 -10.51 0.93 -14.00
N GLU A 194 -9.30 0.39 -14.11
CA GLU A 194 -9.01 -1.00 -13.75
C GLU A 194 -9.15 -1.24 -12.25
N ASP A 195 -8.62 -0.35 -11.41
CA ASP A 195 -8.69 -0.46 -9.95
C ASP A 195 -10.14 -0.34 -9.46
N ILE A 196 -10.96 0.55 -10.03
CA ILE A 196 -12.37 0.76 -9.64
C ILE A 196 -13.26 -0.38 -10.12
N ASN A 197 -13.09 -0.84 -11.37
CA ASN A 197 -13.99 -1.78 -12.01
C ASN A 197 -13.60 -3.26 -11.81
N ARG A 198 -12.52 -3.54 -11.10
CA ARG A 198 -12.13 -4.94 -10.86
C ARG A 198 -13.17 -5.65 -10.00
N LYS A 199 -13.46 -6.90 -10.38
CA LYS A 199 -14.49 -7.73 -9.70
C LYS A 199 -14.14 -8.06 -8.23
N ILE A 200 -12.83 -8.12 -7.92
CA ILE A 200 -12.32 -8.52 -6.62
C ILE A 200 -11.59 -7.33 -5.99
N SER A 201 -11.97 -6.97 -4.77
CA SER A 201 -11.40 -5.86 -4.01
C SER A 201 -11.34 -4.55 -4.83
N PRO A 202 -12.46 -4.04 -5.36
CA PRO A 202 -12.46 -2.79 -6.12
C PRO A 202 -11.95 -1.63 -5.25
N LEU A 203 -11.31 -0.67 -5.89
CA LEU A 203 -10.91 0.56 -5.23
C LEU A 203 -12.15 1.37 -4.84
N LYS A 204 -12.48 1.40 -3.57
CA LYS A 204 -13.57 2.18 -3.01
C LYS A 204 -13.28 2.57 -1.57
N PRO A 205 -13.85 3.66 -1.07
CA PRO A 205 -13.76 3.99 0.35
C PRO A 205 -14.33 2.86 1.22
N ALA A 206 -13.66 2.59 2.33
CA ALA A 206 -14.19 1.70 3.35
C ALA A 206 -15.25 2.42 4.20
N ASP A 207 -16.18 1.66 4.77
CA ASP A 207 -17.19 2.22 5.65
C ASP A 207 -16.53 2.94 6.85
N GLY A 208 -16.99 4.14 7.14
CA GLY A 208 -16.44 5.01 8.18
C GLY A 208 -15.05 5.58 7.87
N SER A 209 -14.57 5.49 6.63
CA SER A 209 -13.28 6.08 6.27
C SER A 209 -13.32 7.60 6.21
N LEU A 210 -12.22 8.21 6.65
CA LEU A 210 -11.96 9.64 6.47
C LEU A 210 -11.58 9.91 5.01
N LEU A 211 -12.47 10.60 4.29
CA LEU A 211 -12.24 11.00 2.89
C LEU A 211 -11.47 12.31 2.84
N ILE A 212 -10.35 12.33 2.12
CA ILE A 212 -9.54 13.54 1.94
C ILE A 212 -9.24 13.73 0.46
N ASP A 213 -9.71 14.83 -0.12
CA ASP A 213 -9.25 15.32 -1.41
C ASP A 213 -7.93 16.08 -1.21
N THR A 214 -6.87 15.56 -1.83
CA THR A 214 -5.51 16.08 -1.71
C THR A 214 -5.13 16.99 -2.88
N SER A 215 -6.06 17.31 -3.79
CA SER A 215 -5.76 18.08 -5.01
C SER A 215 -5.07 19.41 -4.69
N ASN A 216 -5.59 20.12 -3.69
CA ASN A 216 -5.14 21.46 -3.27
C ASN A 216 -4.52 21.48 -1.86
N LEU A 217 -4.14 20.31 -1.33
CA LEU A 217 -3.56 20.22 0.01
C LEU A 217 -2.09 19.83 -0.04
N SER A 218 -1.31 20.48 0.81
CA SER A 218 0.05 20.04 1.13
C SER A 218 0.02 18.75 1.96
N ILE A 219 1.11 18.00 1.92
CA ILE A 219 1.26 16.80 2.73
C ILE A 219 1.10 17.08 4.24
N LYS A 220 1.55 18.24 4.72
CA LYS A 220 1.43 18.65 6.12
C LYS A 220 -0.03 18.88 6.54
N GLU A 221 -0.85 19.45 5.66
CA GLU A 221 -2.27 19.66 5.91
C GLU A 221 -3.04 18.34 5.94
N VAL A 222 -2.74 17.42 4.99
CA VAL A 222 -3.32 16.08 4.99
C VAL A 222 -2.94 15.32 6.27
N GLU A 223 -1.67 15.32 6.63
CA GLU A 223 -1.17 14.71 7.86
C GLU A 223 -1.85 15.26 9.10
N LYS A 224 -1.97 16.61 9.21
CA LYS A 224 -2.65 17.27 10.32
C LYS A 224 -4.08 16.76 10.48
N ARG A 225 -4.86 16.72 9.38
CA ARG A 225 -6.24 16.23 9.38
C ARG A 225 -6.34 14.78 9.86
N VAL A 226 -5.44 13.92 9.40
CA VAL A 226 -5.40 12.50 9.82
C VAL A 226 -5.07 12.39 11.30
N MET A 227 -4.05 13.13 11.78
CA MET A 227 -3.65 13.09 13.19
C MET A 227 -4.70 13.67 14.13
N GLU A 228 -5.43 14.70 13.71
CA GLU A 228 -6.56 15.26 14.49
C GLU A 228 -7.70 14.24 14.63
N ASN A 229 -7.99 13.46 13.59
CA ASN A 229 -8.97 12.39 13.67
C ASN A 229 -8.48 11.21 14.50
N TYR A 230 -7.21 10.83 14.38
CA TYR A 230 -6.62 9.76 15.20
C TYR A 230 -6.66 10.07 16.71
N LYS A 231 -6.45 11.32 17.10
CA LYS A 231 -6.47 11.74 18.53
C LYS A 231 -7.87 11.73 19.16
N LYS A 232 -8.92 11.65 18.35
CA LYS A 232 -10.31 11.62 18.83
C LYS A 232 -10.83 10.19 19.06
N LEU A 233 -10.05 9.19 18.69
CA LEU A 233 -10.33 7.77 18.87
C LEU A 233 -9.82 7.27 20.23
#